data_6edf1aa7416814195ed5a4dc949104e2
#
_entry.id   6edf1aa7416814195ed5a4dc949104e2
#
_cell.length_a   1.000
_cell.length_b   1.000
_cell.length_c   1.000
_cell.angle_alpha   90.00
_cell.angle_beta   90.00
_cell.angle_gamma   90.00
#
_symmetry.space_group_name_H-M   'P 1'
#
loop_
_entity.id
_entity.type
_entity.pdbx_description
1 polymer ?
#
loop_
_entity_poly.entity_id
_entity_poly.type
_entity_poly.pdbx_seq_one_letter_code
_entity_poly.pdbx_strand_id
1 'polypeptide(L)'
;MEQKHRSEFPENELWDLTALYQDQEDFLRAIEKAREDIQKFVRDYQGKLSTFEDFERAFAELEQIYIQISHIGNYGFMPQTTDYGDENFAQIAQAAMEFETEANVALSFFDDALVGADEAVLEKLGQEPHLTSAIRQAKIKKAHYLGADVEKALTNLGEVFYSPQDIYTKMRAGDFAMADFEVDGKVYKNSFVTYENFYQNHENAEIREKAFRSFSEGLRQHQNTAAAAYLAQVKSEKLLADMKGYDSVFDYLLAEQEVDRSMFDRQIDLIMSEFAPVAQKYLKHVAKVNGLEKMTFADWKLDLDSELNPEVSIDDAYDLVMKSVEPLGQEYCQEVARYKEERWVDFAANAGKDSGGYAADPYRVHPYVLMSWTGRMSDVYTLIHEIGHSGQFIFSDNHQSYFNAHMSTYYVEAPSTFNELLLSDYLERQFDNPRQKRFALAHRLTDTYFHNFITHLLEAAFQRKVYTLIEEGGTFGASKLNAIMKEVLTEFWGDAVEIDDDAALTWMRQAHYYMGLYSYTYSAGLVISTAGYLHLKNDENGARDWLELLKSGGSKTPLESAMIIGADISTDKPLRDTIQFLSDTVDQIIAYSEELGE
;
A
#
# COMPACT_ATOMS: atom_id res chain seq x y z
N MET A 1 -1.32 29.45 4.69
CA MET A 1 -2.62 29.58 5.40
C MET A 1 -2.40 29.00 6.80
N GLU A 2 -2.98 29.61 7.82
CA GLU A 2 -3.01 29.01 9.15
C GLU A 2 -3.91 27.76 9.09
N GLN A 3 -3.41 26.62 9.52
CA GLN A 3 -4.20 25.38 9.50
C GLN A 3 -5.32 25.49 10.54
N LYS A 4 -6.53 25.10 10.16
CA LYS A 4 -7.69 25.06 11.06
C LYS A 4 -7.54 23.97 12.11
N HIS A 5 -8.15 24.16 13.28
CA HIS A 5 -8.34 23.10 14.26
C HIS A 5 -9.48 22.17 13.83
N ARG A 6 -9.42 20.90 14.24
CA ARG A 6 -10.44 19.90 13.90
C ARG A 6 -11.86 20.36 14.27
N SER A 7 -12.04 21.03 15.41
CA SER A 7 -13.33 21.56 15.89
C SER A 7 -13.95 22.64 15.03
N GLU A 8 -13.24 23.19 14.04
CA GLU A 8 -13.71 24.20 13.11
C GLU A 8 -14.32 23.60 11.83
N PHE A 9 -14.23 22.28 11.65
CA PHE A 9 -14.82 21.57 10.52
C PHE A 9 -16.24 21.11 10.84
N PRO A 10 -17.15 21.11 9.85
CA PRO A 10 -18.52 20.66 10.05
C PRO A 10 -18.57 19.14 10.29
N GLU A 11 -19.55 18.70 11.05
CA GLU A 11 -19.69 17.31 11.47
C GLU A 11 -19.78 16.31 10.32
N ASN A 12 -20.36 16.72 9.18
CA ASN A 12 -20.46 15.88 8.00
C ASN A 12 -19.15 15.71 7.22
N GLU A 13 -18.08 16.39 7.62
CA GLU A 13 -16.72 16.19 7.11
C GLU A 13 -15.87 15.32 8.07
N LEU A 14 -16.46 14.86 9.16
CA LEU A 14 -15.81 14.03 10.16
C LEU A 14 -16.50 12.67 10.23
N TRP A 15 -15.74 11.61 10.37
CA TRP A 15 -16.28 10.26 10.53
C TRP A 15 -17.02 10.07 11.86
N ASP A 16 -17.90 9.05 11.92
CA ASP A 16 -18.64 8.66 13.10
C ASP A 16 -18.20 7.27 13.59
N LEU A 17 -17.45 7.22 14.68
CA LEU A 17 -16.90 5.98 15.24
C LEU A 17 -17.85 5.27 16.22
N THR A 18 -19.08 5.78 16.39
CA THR A 18 -20.03 5.23 17.38
C THR A 18 -20.54 3.83 17.07
N ALA A 19 -20.34 3.35 15.82
CA ALA A 19 -20.60 1.96 15.45
C ALA A 19 -19.60 0.97 16.10
N LEU A 20 -18.41 1.43 16.51
CA LEU A 20 -17.45 0.64 17.28
C LEU A 20 -17.72 0.77 18.78
N TYR A 21 -17.54 1.96 19.32
CA TYR A 21 -17.77 2.25 20.74
C TYR A 21 -18.44 3.62 20.89
N GLN A 22 -19.38 3.72 21.82
CA GLN A 22 -20.14 4.96 22.03
C GLN A 22 -19.27 6.09 22.60
N ASP A 23 -18.29 5.74 23.42
CA ASP A 23 -17.36 6.66 24.06
C ASP A 23 -16.13 5.90 24.60
N GLN A 24 -15.18 6.64 25.17
CA GLN A 24 -13.96 6.08 25.75
C GLN A 24 -14.25 5.12 26.93
N GLU A 25 -15.30 5.33 27.72
CA GLU A 25 -15.63 4.44 28.82
C GLU A 25 -16.12 3.08 28.30
N ASP A 26 -16.91 3.09 27.23
CA ASP A 26 -17.37 1.87 26.55
C ASP A 26 -16.18 1.09 25.95
N PHE A 27 -15.25 1.80 25.29
CA PHE A 27 -14.00 1.23 24.79
C PHE A 27 -13.15 0.57 25.90
N LEU A 28 -12.96 1.24 27.04
CA LEU A 28 -12.18 0.68 28.13
C LEU A 28 -12.87 -0.56 28.76
N ARG A 29 -14.20 -0.58 28.82
CA ARG A 29 -14.96 -1.78 29.23
C ARG A 29 -14.74 -2.94 28.24
N ALA A 30 -14.68 -2.66 26.95
CA ALA A 30 -14.42 -3.67 25.94
C ALA A 30 -13.01 -4.28 26.09
N ILE A 31 -12.00 -3.50 26.41
CA ILE A 31 -10.64 -3.98 26.71
C ILE A 31 -10.66 -4.95 27.89
N GLU A 32 -11.31 -4.59 29.00
CA GLU A 32 -11.38 -5.47 30.18
C GLU A 32 -12.11 -6.79 29.86
N LYS A 33 -13.19 -6.71 29.10
CA LYS A 33 -13.91 -7.90 28.64
C LYS A 33 -13.06 -8.82 27.76
N ALA A 34 -12.33 -8.23 26.82
CA ALA A 34 -11.43 -8.99 25.94
C ALA A 34 -10.29 -9.66 26.74
N ARG A 35 -9.73 -8.98 27.75
CA ARG A 35 -8.74 -9.57 28.66
C ARG A 35 -9.29 -10.80 29.39
N GLU A 36 -10.54 -10.74 29.91
CA GLU A 36 -11.19 -11.88 30.56
C GLU A 36 -11.37 -13.07 29.60
N ASP A 37 -11.80 -12.79 28.35
CA ASP A 37 -12.03 -13.82 27.33
C ASP A 37 -10.70 -14.48 26.89
N ILE A 38 -9.64 -13.69 26.70
CA ILE A 38 -8.29 -14.19 26.42
C ILE A 38 -7.79 -15.08 27.57
N GLN A 39 -7.92 -14.63 28.83
CA GLN A 39 -7.49 -15.43 29.97
C GLN A 39 -8.28 -16.75 30.07
N LYS A 40 -9.58 -16.73 29.75
CA LYS A 40 -10.40 -17.95 29.69
C LYS A 40 -9.86 -18.88 28.59
N PHE A 41 -9.62 -18.36 27.38
CA PHE A 41 -9.10 -19.11 26.24
C PHE A 41 -7.76 -19.77 26.58
N VAL A 42 -6.82 -19.03 27.18
CA VAL A 42 -5.53 -19.57 27.62
C VAL A 42 -5.72 -20.73 28.62
N ARG A 43 -6.57 -20.55 29.65
CA ARG A 43 -6.85 -21.62 30.63
C ARG A 43 -7.46 -22.86 29.98
N ASP A 44 -8.33 -22.69 28.99
CA ASP A 44 -9.08 -23.78 28.38
C ASP A 44 -8.25 -24.56 27.36
N TYR A 45 -7.30 -23.92 26.64
CA TYR A 45 -6.61 -24.52 25.49
C TYR A 45 -5.09 -24.66 25.62
N GLN A 46 -4.39 -23.86 26.41
CA GLN A 46 -2.94 -23.92 26.49
C GLN A 46 -2.45 -25.30 26.97
N GLY A 47 -1.63 -25.97 26.14
CA GLY A 47 -1.09 -27.30 26.39
C GLY A 47 -2.10 -28.45 26.23
N LYS A 48 -3.28 -28.16 25.64
CA LYS A 48 -4.36 -29.15 25.46
C LYS A 48 -4.80 -29.36 24.02
N LEU A 49 -4.20 -28.67 23.08
CA LEU A 49 -4.49 -28.76 21.64
C LEU A 49 -3.72 -29.95 21.05
N SER A 50 -4.41 -30.95 20.56
CA SER A 50 -3.78 -32.15 19.98
C SER A 50 -4.60 -32.81 18.89
N THR A 51 -5.93 -32.66 18.89
CA THR A 51 -6.83 -33.29 17.92
C THR A 51 -7.48 -32.26 17.02
N PHE A 52 -8.03 -32.71 15.89
CA PHE A 52 -8.83 -31.85 15.02
C PHE A 52 -9.96 -31.15 15.79
N GLU A 53 -10.68 -31.89 16.63
CA GLU A 53 -11.81 -31.35 17.39
C GLU A 53 -11.38 -30.35 18.45
N ASP A 54 -10.16 -30.43 19.00
CA ASP A 54 -9.62 -29.43 19.93
C ASP A 54 -9.32 -28.13 19.19
N PHE A 55 -8.64 -28.21 18.02
CA PHE A 55 -8.35 -27.03 17.21
C PHE A 55 -9.61 -26.39 16.64
N GLU A 56 -10.58 -27.17 16.13
CA GLU A 56 -11.83 -26.64 15.59
C GLU A 56 -12.59 -25.79 16.63
N ARG A 57 -12.72 -26.30 17.86
CA ARG A 57 -13.35 -25.55 18.96
C ARG A 57 -12.56 -24.31 19.34
N ALA A 58 -11.24 -24.44 19.39
CA ALA A 58 -10.37 -23.33 19.72
C ALA A 58 -10.45 -22.23 18.66
N PHE A 59 -10.45 -22.57 17.36
CA PHE A 59 -10.62 -21.59 16.28
C PHE A 59 -11.94 -20.82 16.38
N ALA A 60 -13.05 -21.51 16.70
CA ALA A 60 -14.35 -20.86 16.85
C ALA A 60 -14.38 -19.83 18.02
N GLU A 61 -13.71 -20.13 19.15
CA GLU A 61 -13.59 -19.16 20.25
C GLU A 61 -12.56 -18.08 19.94
N LEU A 62 -11.45 -18.41 19.28
CA LEU A 62 -10.38 -17.48 18.92
C LEU A 62 -10.86 -16.44 17.91
N GLU A 63 -11.73 -16.82 16.97
CA GLU A 63 -12.34 -15.86 16.02
C GLU A 63 -13.05 -14.72 16.76
N GLN A 64 -13.82 -15.04 17.80
CA GLN A 64 -14.51 -14.00 18.58
C GLN A 64 -13.55 -13.08 19.35
N ILE A 65 -12.41 -13.62 19.78
CA ILE A 65 -11.35 -12.82 20.43
C ILE A 65 -10.68 -11.91 19.41
N TYR A 66 -10.35 -12.41 18.22
CA TYR A 66 -9.72 -11.61 17.16
C TYR A 66 -10.63 -10.51 16.65
N ILE A 67 -11.95 -10.72 16.59
CA ILE A 67 -12.93 -9.67 16.30
C ILE A 67 -12.86 -8.56 17.35
N GLN A 68 -12.79 -8.90 18.64
CA GLN A 68 -12.64 -7.89 19.71
C GLN A 68 -11.31 -7.14 19.57
N ILE A 69 -10.21 -7.84 19.31
CA ILE A 69 -8.89 -7.23 19.09
C ILE A 69 -8.94 -6.27 17.90
N SER A 70 -9.54 -6.68 16.76
CA SER A 70 -9.72 -5.83 15.59
C SER A 70 -10.48 -4.55 15.91
N HIS A 71 -11.60 -4.64 16.62
CA HIS A 71 -12.40 -3.46 16.99
C HIS A 71 -11.64 -2.52 17.94
N ILE A 72 -10.95 -3.07 18.94
CA ILE A 72 -10.18 -2.30 19.93
C ILE A 72 -8.99 -1.61 19.24
N GLY A 73 -8.24 -2.34 18.41
CA GLY A 73 -7.09 -1.80 17.68
C GLY A 73 -7.49 -0.66 16.74
N ASN A 74 -8.53 -0.88 15.92
CA ASN A 74 -9.02 0.15 15.01
C ASN A 74 -9.51 1.41 15.76
N TYR A 75 -10.32 1.26 16.82
CA TYR A 75 -10.76 2.41 17.61
C TYR A 75 -9.61 3.10 18.34
N GLY A 76 -8.58 2.36 18.75
CA GLY A 76 -7.35 2.92 19.33
C GLY A 76 -6.57 3.79 18.36
N PHE A 77 -6.43 3.30 17.13
CA PHE A 77 -5.62 3.92 16.10
C PHE A 77 -6.29 5.14 15.45
N MET A 78 -7.54 4.99 15.00
CA MET A 78 -8.22 5.98 14.16
C MET A 78 -8.32 7.40 14.76
N PRO A 79 -8.76 7.61 16.02
CA PRO A 79 -8.84 8.97 16.56
C PRO A 79 -7.49 9.68 16.58
N GLN A 80 -6.41 8.99 16.94
CA GLN A 80 -5.08 9.58 17.03
C GLN A 80 -4.60 10.10 15.68
N THR A 81 -4.89 9.40 14.57
CA THR A 81 -4.49 9.84 13.23
C THR A 81 -5.22 11.10 12.77
N THR A 82 -6.34 11.44 13.39
CA THR A 82 -7.04 12.70 13.09
C THR A 82 -6.43 13.92 13.79
N ASP A 83 -5.77 13.74 14.93
CA ASP A 83 -5.05 14.81 15.65
C ASP A 83 -4.04 14.23 16.64
N TYR A 84 -2.77 14.16 16.24
CA TYR A 84 -1.67 13.72 17.11
C TYR A 84 -1.39 14.67 18.28
N GLY A 85 -1.95 15.86 18.28
CA GLY A 85 -1.84 16.83 19.38
C GLY A 85 -2.88 16.64 20.49
N ASP A 86 -3.90 15.79 20.29
CA ASP A 86 -4.94 15.54 21.27
C ASP A 86 -4.48 14.50 22.31
N GLU A 87 -4.36 14.93 23.58
CA GLU A 87 -3.91 14.07 24.69
C GLU A 87 -4.88 12.91 24.98
N ASN A 88 -6.18 13.10 24.73
CA ASN A 88 -7.17 12.06 24.96
C ASN A 88 -7.07 10.96 23.89
N PHE A 89 -6.85 11.33 22.63
CA PHE A 89 -6.61 10.37 21.55
C PHE A 89 -5.32 9.58 21.77
N ALA A 90 -4.27 10.25 22.25
CA ALA A 90 -3.03 9.58 22.62
C ALA A 90 -3.23 8.55 23.76
N GLN A 91 -4.08 8.83 24.76
CA GLN A 91 -4.41 7.89 25.84
C GLN A 91 -5.20 6.68 25.32
N ILE A 92 -6.16 6.89 24.40
CA ILE A 92 -6.93 5.82 23.75
C ILE A 92 -6.00 4.90 22.96
N ALA A 93 -5.12 5.48 22.15
CA ALA A 93 -4.14 4.73 21.37
C ALA A 93 -3.17 3.92 22.24
N GLN A 94 -2.69 4.52 23.33
CA GLN A 94 -1.81 3.84 24.27
C GLN A 94 -2.50 2.63 24.92
N ALA A 95 -3.76 2.77 25.34
CA ALA A 95 -4.52 1.69 25.96
C ALA A 95 -4.76 0.52 24.97
N ALA A 96 -5.06 0.82 23.70
CA ALA A 96 -5.18 -0.19 22.66
C ALA A 96 -3.86 -0.94 22.41
N MET A 97 -2.75 -0.22 22.24
CA MET A 97 -1.43 -0.78 21.96
C MET A 97 -0.94 -1.68 23.13
N GLU A 98 -1.16 -1.27 24.37
CA GLU A 98 -0.84 -2.10 25.55
C GLU A 98 -1.67 -3.38 25.55
N PHE A 99 -2.98 -3.26 25.31
CA PHE A 99 -3.86 -4.43 25.21
C PHE A 99 -3.46 -5.38 24.06
N GLU A 100 -3.18 -4.87 22.87
CA GLU A 100 -2.76 -5.71 21.73
C GLU A 100 -1.46 -6.44 22.01
N THR A 101 -0.51 -5.77 22.67
CA THR A 101 0.75 -6.40 23.08
C THR A 101 0.49 -7.55 24.07
N GLU A 102 -0.34 -7.33 25.10
CA GLU A 102 -0.74 -8.35 26.06
C GLU A 102 -1.46 -9.53 25.39
N ALA A 103 -2.39 -9.23 24.46
CA ALA A 103 -3.16 -10.21 23.72
C ALA A 103 -2.26 -11.11 22.84
N ASN A 104 -1.35 -10.49 22.06
CA ASN A 104 -0.41 -11.22 21.19
C ASN A 104 0.49 -12.16 21.98
N VAL A 105 1.02 -11.71 23.12
CA VAL A 105 1.84 -12.55 24.00
C VAL A 105 1.01 -13.70 24.57
N ALA A 106 -0.22 -13.44 25.03
CA ALA A 106 -1.08 -14.45 25.66
C ALA A 106 -1.55 -15.51 24.64
N LEU A 107 -1.78 -15.13 23.39
CA LEU A 107 -2.31 -16.00 22.33
C LEU A 107 -1.23 -16.74 21.54
N SER A 108 0.05 -16.36 21.65
CA SER A 108 1.16 -16.96 20.87
C SER A 108 1.26 -18.49 20.97
N PHE A 109 0.85 -19.06 22.11
CA PHE A 109 0.84 -20.53 22.28
C PHE A 109 -0.03 -21.25 21.25
N PHE A 110 -1.07 -20.58 20.72
CA PHE A 110 -1.97 -21.19 19.75
C PHE A 110 -1.26 -21.39 18.41
N ASP A 111 -0.53 -20.37 17.95
CA ASP A 111 0.27 -20.47 16.73
C ASP A 111 1.36 -21.53 16.86
N ASP A 112 2.05 -21.57 17.98
CA ASP A 112 3.04 -22.63 18.27
C ASP A 112 2.42 -24.03 18.25
N ALA A 113 1.23 -24.18 18.87
CA ALA A 113 0.51 -25.46 18.88
C ALA A 113 0.04 -25.86 17.48
N LEU A 114 -0.45 -24.90 16.68
CA LEU A 114 -0.92 -25.14 15.32
C LEU A 114 0.24 -25.55 14.40
N VAL A 115 1.35 -24.84 14.42
CA VAL A 115 2.57 -25.19 13.65
C VAL A 115 3.13 -26.56 14.11
N GLY A 116 3.07 -26.85 15.41
CA GLY A 116 3.49 -28.11 15.98
C GLY A 116 2.52 -29.30 15.78
N ALA A 117 1.29 -29.06 15.31
CA ALA A 117 0.26 -30.07 15.15
C ALA A 117 0.67 -31.20 14.15
N ASP A 118 0.12 -32.41 14.33
CA ASP A 118 0.32 -33.51 13.41
C ASP A 118 -0.19 -33.17 12.01
N GLU A 119 0.52 -33.64 10.96
CA GLU A 119 0.15 -33.36 9.56
C GLU A 119 -1.29 -33.78 9.23
N ALA A 120 -1.74 -34.92 9.76
CA ALA A 120 -3.11 -35.41 9.58
C ALA A 120 -4.17 -34.47 10.21
N VAL A 121 -3.81 -33.73 11.27
CA VAL A 121 -4.68 -32.71 11.88
C VAL A 121 -4.73 -31.49 10.98
N LEU A 122 -3.57 -31.00 10.51
CA LEU A 122 -3.50 -29.86 9.59
C LEU A 122 -4.19 -30.13 8.25
N GLU A 123 -4.08 -31.37 7.73
CA GLU A 123 -4.80 -31.76 6.52
C GLU A 123 -6.32 -31.68 6.68
N LYS A 124 -6.86 -32.16 7.81
CA LYS A 124 -8.30 -32.04 8.10
C LYS A 124 -8.76 -30.61 8.30
N LEU A 125 -8.01 -29.83 9.08
CA LEU A 125 -8.30 -28.41 9.28
C LEU A 125 -8.26 -27.61 7.97
N GLY A 126 -7.34 -27.96 7.06
CA GLY A 126 -7.25 -27.34 5.72
C GLY A 126 -8.41 -27.67 4.78
N GLN A 127 -9.25 -28.66 5.12
CA GLN A 127 -10.49 -28.95 4.40
C GLN A 127 -11.68 -28.10 4.88
N GLU A 128 -11.52 -27.44 6.04
CA GLU A 128 -12.56 -26.53 6.56
C GLU A 128 -12.51 -25.20 5.78
N PRO A 129 -13.59 -24.83 5.07
CA PRO A 129 -13.58 -23.66 4.19
C PRO A 129 -13.23 -22.34 4.91
N HIS A 130 -13.52 -22.25 6.20
CA HIS A 130 -13.32 -21.04 7.02
C HIS A 130 -11.89 -20.93 7.59
N LEU A 131 -11.01 -21.94 7.39
CA LEU A 131 -9.65 -21.97 7.92
C LEU A 131 -8.57 -22.06 6.84
N THR A 132 -8.92 -22.01 5.57
CA THR A 132 -8.01 -22.29 4.45
C THR A 132 -6.75 -21.44 4.48
N SER A 133 -6.87 -20.12 4.70
CA SER A 133 -5.73 -19.20 4.78
C SER A 133 -4.85 -19.51 6.00
N ALA A 134 -5.44 -19.61 7.20
CA ALA A 134 -4.70 -19.86 8.43
C ALA A 134 -3.89 -21.17 8.34
N ILE A 135 -4.48 -22.22 7.75
CA ILE A 135 -3.80 -23.51 7.63
C ILE A 135 -2.73 -23.50 6.53
N ARG A 136 -2.93 -22.79 5.42
CA ARG A 136 -1.86 -22.59 4.42
C ARG A 136 -0.66 -21.89 5.05
N GLN A 137 -0.88 -20.79 5.76
CA GLN A 137 0.18 -20.05 6.45
C GLN A 137 0.86 -20.91 7.54
N ALA A 138 0.10 -21.68 8.32
CA ALA A 138 0.67 -22.60 9.30
C ALA A 138 1.55 -23.69 8.66
N LYS A 139 1.17 -24.22 7.49
CA LYS A 139 1.98 -25.20 6.75
C LYS A 139 3.26 -24.59 6.18
N ILE A 140 3.22 -23.37 5.68
CA ILE A 140 4.41 -22.62 5.24
C ILE A 140 5.38 -22.45 6.42
N LYS A 141 4.89 -21.96 7.56
CA LYS A 141 5.71 -21.79 8.78
C LYS A 141 6.26 -23.13 9.29
N LYS A 142 5.45 -24.18 9.27
CA LYS A 142 5.85 -25.54 9.71
C LYS A 142 7.02 -26.10 8.92
N ALA A 143 7.06 -25.89 7.62
CA ALA A 143 8.15 -26.39 6.75
C ALA A 143 9.53 -25.82 7.17
N HIS A 144 9.55 -24.69 7.84
CA HIS A 144 10.74 -23.94 8.26
C HIS A 144 10.82 -23.72 9.77
N TYR A 145 10.11 -24.54 10.55
CA TYR A 145 10.04 -24.41 12.00
C TYR A 145 11.29 -24.96 12.68
N LEU A 146 11.97 -24.15 13.47
CA LEU A 146 13.23 -24.49 14.13
C LEU A 146 13.07 -25.14 15.51
N GLY A 147 11.82 -25.31 15.96
CA GLY A 147 11.49 -25.82 17.30
C GLY A 147 11.23 -24.68 18.30
N ALA A 148 10.37 -24.96 19.29
CA ALA A 148 9.80 -23.98 20.19
C ALA A 148 10.84 -23.09 20.91
N ASP A 149 11.99 -23.66 21.36
CA ASP A 149 13.01 -22.89 22.08
C ASP A 149 13.72 -21.87 21.16
N VAL A 150 13.97 -22.23 19.90
CA VAL A 150 14.61 -21.35 18.93
C VAL A 150 13.63 -20.26 18.46
N GLU A 151 12.39 -20.61 18.12
CA GLU A 151 11.37 -19.64 17.73
C GLU A 151 11.10 -18.64 18.85
N LYS A 152 11.02 -19.09 20.10
CA LYS A 152 10.91 -18.22 21.27
C LYS A 152 12.11 -17.27 21.41
N ALA A 153 13.32 -17.76 21.15
CA ALA A 153 14.51 -16.90 21.17
C ALA A 153 14.46 -15.85 20.06
N LEU A 154 14.04 -16.22 18.84
CA LEU A 154 13.86 -15.28 17.72
C LEU A 154 12.78 -14.23 18.01
N THR A 155 11.65 -14.65 18.58
CA THR A 155 10.57 -13.73 19.02
C THR A 155 11.09 -12.71 20.04
N ASN A 156 11.87 -13.15 21.03
CA ASN A 156 12.48 -12.24 22.02
C ASN A 156 13.51 -11.28 21.42
N LEU A 157 14.07 -11.58 20.25
CA LEU A 157 14.97 -10.70 19.49
C LEU A 157 14.21 -9.79 18.51
N GLY A 158 12.90 -9.87 18.44
CA GLY A 158 12.06 -9.11 17.48
C GLY A 158 12.34 -7.60 17.51
N GLU A 159 12.45 -6.98 18.69
CA GLU A 159 12.79 -5.55 18.81
C GLU A 159 14.19 -5.23 18.23
N VAL A 160 15.15 -6.16 18.35
CA VAL A 160 16.48 -5.99 17.76
C VAL A 160 16.43 -6.08 16.25
N PHE A 161 15.64 -7.00 15.70
CA PHE A 161 15.43 -7.12 14.25
C PHE A 161 14.67 -5.93 13.68
N TYR A 162 13.76 -5.33 14.44
CA TYR A 162 13.04 -4.12 14.05
C TYR A 162 13.88 -2.83 14.14
N SER A 163 14.95 -2.83 14.93
CA SER A 163 15.75 -1.62 15.19
C SER A 163 16.31 -0.92 13.94
N PRO A 164 16.67 -1.60 12.82
CA PRO A 164 17.07 -0.91 11.59
C PRO A 164 15.98 0.00 11.02
N GLN A 165 14.72 -0.47 11.01
CA GLN A 165 13.56 0.31 10.58
C GLN A 165 13.29 1.49 11.53
N ASP A 166 13.36 1.27 12.84
CA ASP A 166 13.18 2.33 13.84
C ASP A 166 14.24 3.44 13.71
N ILE A 167 15.51 3.06 13.49
CA ILE A 167 16.61 4.01 13.21
C ILE A 167 16.30 4.84 11.97
N TYR A 168 15.87 4.21 10.89
CA TYR A 168 15.52 4.91 9.65
C TYR A 168 14.32 5.85 9.86
N THR A 169 13.27 5.39 10.52
CA THR A 169 12.07 6.18 10.80
C THR A 169 12.39 7.42 11.63
N LYS A 170 13.15 7.27 12.70
CA LYS A 170 13.58 8.41 13.55
C LYS A 170 14.47 9.38 12.80
N MET A 171 15.42 8.87 12.01
CA MET A 171 16.27 9.70 11.15
C MET A 171 15.43 10.48 10.12
N ARG A 172 14.47 9.82 9.46
CA ARG A 172 13.59 10.46 8.47
C ARG A 172 12.71 11.53 9.10
N ALA A 173 12.11 11.26 10.25
CA ALA A 173 11.18 12.16 10.91
C ALA A 173 11.87 13.31 11.66
N GLY A 174 13.06 13.08 12.24
CA GLY A 174 13.72 14.02 13.16
C GLY A 174 14.97 14.69 12.62
N ASP A 175 15.77 13.98 11.81
CA ASP A 175 17.11 14.46 11.44
C ASP A 175 17.19 15.01 10.01
N PHE A 176 16.29 14.61 9.09
CA PHE A 176 16.29 15.14 7.74
C PHE A 176 15.89 16.61 7.73
N ALA A 177 16.88 17.48 7.64
CA ALA A 177 16.69 18.92 7.51
C ALA A 177 17.05 19.37 6.09
N MET A 178 16.06 19.89 5.38
CA MET A 178 16.25 20.51 4.09
C MET A 178 16.45 22.01 4.25
N ALA A 179 17.45 22.57 3.56
CA ALA A 179 17.69 24.00 3.58
C ALA A 179 16.59 24.77 2.86
N ASP A 180 16.22 25.94 3.36
CA ASP A 180 15.40 26.88 2.61
C ASP A 180 16.13 27.32 1.34
N PHE A 181 15.37 27.64 0.28
CA PHE A 181 15.92 28.16 -0.97
C PHE A 181 15.21 29.45 -1.42
N GLU A 182 15.85 30.22 -2.28
CA GLU A 182 15.31 31.49 -2.75
C GLU A 182 15.15 31.48 -4.27
N VAL A 183 13.99 31.93 -4.75
CA VAL A 183 13.70 32.20 -6.17
C VAL A 183 13.04 33.56 -6.28
N ASP A 184 13.52 34.43 -7.16
CA ASP A 184 13.02 35.77 -7.40
C ASP A 184 12.86 36.65 -6.14
N GLY A 185 13.78 36.51 -5.17
CA GLY A 185 13.77 37.23 -3.91
C GLY A 185 12.75 36.75 -2.88
N LYS A 186 12.07 35.61 -3.16
CA LYS A 186 11.16 34.95 -2.24
C LYS A 186 11.82 33.70 -1.67
N VAL A 187 11.78 33.56 -0.34
CA VAL A 187 12.28 32.38 0.37
C VAL A 187 11.19 31.30 0.42
N TYR A 188 11.57 30.09 0.04
CA TYR A 188 10.75 28.88 0.08
C TYR A 188 11.25 27.96 1.16
N LYS A 189 10.35 27.55 2.06
CA LYS A 189 10.62 26.56 3.09
C LYS A 189 10.62 25.17 2.48
N ASN A 190 11.67 24.37 2.71
CA ASN A 190 11.72 23.02 2.22
C ASN A 190 11.66 21.99 3.38
N SER A 191 11.01 20.89 3.12
CA SER A 191 10.91 19.72 3.97
C SER A 191 10.59 18.51 3.11
N PHE A 192 10.61 17.31 3.68
CA PHE A 192 10.19 16.09 2.97
C PHE A 192 8.78 16.26 2.37
N VAL A 193 7.82 16.68 3.19
CA VAL A 193 6.42 16.87 2.81
C VAL A 193 6.25 18.00 1.78
N THR A 194 6.90 19.16 1.97
CA THR A 194 6.75 20.29 1.03
C THR A 194 7.38 19.99 -0.33
N TYR A 195 8.50 19.26 -0.35
CA TYR A 195 9.09 18.81 -1.61
C TYR A 195 8.14 17.87 -2.35
N GLU A 196 7.66 16.82 -1.69
CA GLU A 196 6.83 15.79 -2.34
C GLU A 196 5.46 16.30 -2.77
N ASN A 197 4.80 17.15 -1.98
CA ASN A 197 3.44 17.56 -2.25
C ASN A 197 3.32 18.86 -3.08
N PHE A 198 4.37 19.69 -3.11
CA PHE A 198 4.24 21.03 -3.72
C PHE A 198 5.34 21.39 -4.71
N TYR A 199 6.59 20.91 -4.53
CA TYR A 199 7.69 21.43 -5.34
C TYR A 199 8.08 20.51 -6.49
N GLN A 200 7.90 19.20 -6.37
CA GLN A 200 8.33 18.25 -7.41
C GLN A 200 7.54 18.38 -8.73
N ASN A 201 6.32 18.92 -8.69
CA ASN A 201 5.47 19.18 -9.86
C ASN A 201 5.18 20.67 -10.06
N HIS A 202 5.92 21.56 -9.39
CA HIS A 202 5.71 23.02 -9.50
C HIS A 202 5.97 23.51 -10.92
N GLU A 203 5.12 24.41 -11.46
CA GLU A 203 5.23 24.96 -12.82
C GLU A 203 6.58 25.64 -13.11
N ASN A 204 7.14 26.36 -12.12
CA ASN A 204 8.42 27.05 -12.25
C ASN A 204 9.59 26.05 -12.10
N ALA A 205 10.37 25.87 -13.18
CA ALA A 205 11.51 24.95 -13.22
C ALA A 205 12.60 25.28 -12.18
N GLU A 206 12.87 26.57 -11.92
CA GLU A 206 13.89 26.96 -10.94
C GLU A 206 13.48 26.55 -9.52
N ILE A 207 12.18 26.59 -9.21
CA ILE A 207 11.66 26.09 -7.92
C ILE A 207 11.85 24.59 -7.83
N ARG A 208 11.49 23.80 -8.87
CA ARG A 208 11.68 22.35 -8.89
C ARG A 208 13.15 21.97 -8.70
N GLU A 209 14.05 22.58 -9.47
CA GLU A 209 15.50 22.30 -9.40
C GLU A 209 16.10 22.63 -8.03
N LYS A 210 15.80 23.82 -7.50
CA LYS A 210 16.34 24.26 -6.20
C LYS A 210 15.77 23.43 -5.06
N ALA A 211 14.49 23.10 -5.10
CA ALA A 211 13.85 22.24 -4.11
C ALA A 211 14.45 20.83 -4.14
N PHE A 212 14.64 20.24 -5.32
CA PHE A 212 15.26 18.93 -5.47
C PHE A 212 16.71 18.91 -4.98
N ARG A 213 17.48 19.94 -5.32
CA ARG A 213 18.86 20.06 -4.82
C ARG A 213 18.91 20.15 -3.30
N SER A 214 18.10 21.03 -2.70
CA SER A 214 18.01 21.16 -1.25
C SER A 214 17.58 19.85 -0.57
N PHE A 215 16.59 19.14 -1.17
CA PHE A 215 16.14 17.84 -0.72
C PHE A 215 17.28 16.80 -0.75
N SER A 216 17.98 16.71 -1.86
CA SER A 216 19.09 15.77 -2.06
C SER A 216 20.29 16.07 -1.15
N GLU A 217 20.58 17.34 -0.88
CA GLU A 217 21.63 17.73 0.08
C GLU A 217 21.25 17.29 1.50
N GLY A 218 19.98 17.40 1.90
CA GLY A 218 19.47 16.87 3.16
C GLY A 218 19.66 15.36 3.28
N LEU A 219 19.27 14.60 2.25
CA LEU A 219 19.49 13.15 2.21
C LEU A 219 20.99 12.79 2.29
N ARG A 220 21.84 13.49 1.57
CA ARG A 220 23.29 13.23 1.48
C ARG A 220 23.97 13.29 2.85
N GLN A 221 23.51 14.15 3.76
CA GLN A 221 24.08 14.26 5.10
C GLN A 221 23.91 12.99 5.93
N HIS A 222 22.87 12.20 5.67
CA HIS A 222 22.52 11.01 6.44
C HIS A 222 22.74 9.69 5.69
N GLN A 223 23.28 9.72 4.47
CA GLN A 223 23.42 8.55 3.61
C GLN A 223 24.19 7.38 4.24
N ASN A 224 25.19 7.66 5.06
CA ASN A 224 25.98 6.60 5.70
C ASN A 224 25.20 5.91 6.83
N THR A 225 24.39 6.66 7.59
CA THR A 225 23.54 6.11 8.64
C THR A 225 22.40 5.28 8.03
N ALA A 226 21.74 5.80 6.99
CA ALA A 226 20.72 5.08 6.24
C ALA A 226 21.27 3.78 5.63
N ALA A 227 22.46 3.84 5.01
CA ALA A 227 23.10 2.65 4.43
C ALA A 227 23.46 1.61 5.49
N ALA A 228 23.89 2.04 6.70
CA ALA A 228 24.21 1.12 7.79
C ALA A 228 22.95 0.44 8.35
N ALA A 229 21.85 1.20 8.53
CA ALA A 229 20.58 0.66 8.95
C ALA A 229 20.03 -0.35 7.90
N TYR A 230 20.04 0.02 6.63
CA TYR A 230 19.59 -0.87 5.57
C TYR A 230 20.45 -2.14 5.42
N LEU A 231 21.78 -2.02 5.59
CA LEU A 231 22.66 -3.20 5.60
C LEU A 231 22.33 -4.14 6.77
N ALA A 232 22.01 -3.60 7.95
CA ALA A 232 21.61 -4.40 9.10
C ALA A 232 20.28 -5.14 8.81
N GLN A 233 19.30 -4.46 8.20
CA GLN A 233 18.03 -5.06 7.78
C GLN A 233 18.26 -6.25 6.85
N VAL A 234 18.89 -6.02 5.69
CA VAL A 234 19.08 -7.06 4.67
C VAL A 234 19.90 -8.25 5.20
N LYS A 235 20.91 -7.98 6.04
CA LYS A 235 21.69 -9.07 6.67
C LYS A 235 20.89 -9.86 7.70
N SER A 236 20.01 -9.21 8.47
CA SER A 236 19.13 -9.90 9.41
C SER A 236 18.18 -10.83 8.70
N GLU A 237 17.55 -10.37 7.62
CA GLU A 237 16.63 -11.17 6.79
C GLU A 237 17.36 -12.34 6.13
N LYS A 238 18.55 -12.12 5.56
CA LYS A 238 19.39 -13.19 5.01
C LYS A 238 19.77 -14.23 6.07
N LEU A 239 20.15 -13.78 7.27
CA LEU A 239 20.49 -14.68 8.37
C LEU A 239 19.29 -15.51 8.81
N LEU A 240 18.10 -14.91 8.91
CA LEU A 240 16.86 -15.61 9.23
C LEU A 240 16.48 -16.64 8.15
N ALA A 241 16.62 -16.28 6.88
CA ALA A 241 16.41 -17.20 5.76
C ALA A 241 17.33 -18.42 5.85
N ASP A 242 18.63 -18.20 6.09
CA ASP A 242 19.61 -19.28 6.25
C ASP A 242 19.32 -20.17 7.47
N MET A 243 18.99 -19.56 8.62
CA MET A 243 18.65 -20.30 9.83
C MET A 243 17.40 -21.16 9.65
N LYS A 244 16.39 -20.62 8.97
CA LYS A 244 15.12 -21.33 8.69
C LYS A 244 15.22 -22.30 7.52
N GLY A 245 16.37 -22.38 6.83
CA GLY A 245 16.64 -23.36 5.78
C GLY A 245 15.91 -23.04 4.46
N TYR A 246 15.66 -21.79 4.15
CA TYR A 246 15.22 -21.36 2.83
C TYR A 246 16.36 -21.39 1.83
N ASP A 247 16.07 -21.67 0.56
CA ASP A 247 17.07 -21.71 -0.51
C ASP A 247 17.69 -20.33 -0.78
N SER A 248 16.92 -19.27 -0.57
CA SER A 248 17.38 -17.87 -0.70
C SER A 248 16.63 -16.93 0.23
N VAL A 249 17.16 -15.71 0.44
CA VAL A 249 16.44 -14.64 1.14
C VAL A 249 15.16 -14.23 0.39
N PHE A 250 15.14 -14.37 -0.93
CA PHE A 250 13.96 -14.08 -1.73
C PHE A 250 12.83 -15.09 -1.42
N ASP A 251 13.13 -16.38 -1.36
CA ASP A 251 12.14 -17.41 -1.03
C ASP A 251 11.58 -17.20 0.38
N TYR A 252 12.43 -16.80 1.33
CA TYR A 252 12.00 -16.44 2.68
C TYR A 252 11.00 -15.27 2.68
N LEU A 253 11.34 -14.17 1.99
CA LEU A 253 10.52 -12.95 1.99
C LEU A 253 9.25 -13.06 1.14
N LEU A 254 9.22 -13.96 0.16
CA LEU A 254 8.06 -14.20 -0.71
C LEU A 254 7.10 -15.26 -0.16
N ALA A 255 7.54 -16.09 0.79
CA ALA A 255 6.76 -17.23 1.29
C ALA A 255 5.39 -16.81 1.85
N GLU A 256 5.35 -15.76 2.67
CA GLU A 256 4.08 -15.28 3.26
C GLU A 256 3.15 -14.61 2.24
N GLN A 257 3.70 -14.16 1.11
CA GLN A 257 2.91 -13.61 0.00
C GLN A 257 2.31 -14.70 -0.90
N GLU A 258 2.73 -15.96 -0.69
CA GLU A 258 2.30 -17.15 -1.46
C GLU A 258 2.63 -17.04 -2.96
N VAL A 259 3.79 -16.46 -3.29
CA VAL A 259 4.32 -16.33 -4.64
C VAL A 259 5.77 -16.79 -4.72
N ASP A 260 6.20 -17.20 -5.89
CA ASP A 260 7.57 -17.63 -6.13
C ASP A 260 8.47 -16.52 -6.70
N ARG A 261 9.77 -16.77 -6.65
CA ARG A 261 10.77 -15.84 -7.16
C ARG A 261 10.61 -15.54 -8.66
N SER A 262 10.11 -16.49 -9.45
CA SER A 262 9.93 -16.26 -10.88
C SER A 262 8.86 -15.20 -11.18
N MET A 263 7.83 -15.11 -10.34
CA MET A 263 6.81 -14.07 -10.42
C MET A 263 7.39 -12.69 -10.07
N PHE A 264 8.20 -12.62 -9.01
CA PHE A 264 8.90 -11.41 -8.61
C PHE A 264 9.88 -10.92 -9.69
N ASP A 265 10.75 -11.81 -10.18
CA ASP A 265 11.75 -11.46 -11.20
C ASP A 265 11.08 -11.03 -12.51
N ARG A 266 10.04 -11.75 -12.97
CA ARG A 266 9.28 -11.41 -14.18
C ARG A 266 8.63 -10.05 -14.09
N GLN A 267 8.06 -9.68 -12.95
CA GLN A 267 7.43 -8.37 -12.73
C GLN A 267 8.46 -7.25 -12.99
N ILE A 268 9.65 -7.39 -12.43
CA ILE A 268 10.72 -6.40 -12.61
C ILE A 268 11.25 -6.41 -14.04
N ASP A 269 11.56 -7.58 -14.59
CA ASP A 269 12.22 -7.68 -15.89
C ASP A 269 11.37 -7.14 -17.04
N LEU A 270 10.08 -7.47 -17.06
CA LEU A 270 9.19 -7.00 -18.12
C LEU A 270 8.91 -5.50 -18.00
N ILE A 271 8.73 -4.96 -16.80
CA ILE A 271 8.51 -3.52 -16.65
C ILE A 271 9.78 -2.74 -16.98
N MET A 272 10.95 -3.19 -16.54
CA MET A 272 12.23 -2.56 -16.88
C MET A 272 12.56 -2.62 -18.38
N SER A 273 12.13 -3.67 -19.10
CA SER A 273 12.47 -3.84 -20.52
C SER A 273 11.37 -3.42 -21.49
N GLU A 274 10.10 -3.70 -21.20
CA GLU A 274 8.98 -3.50 -22.12
C GLU A 274 8.15 -2.25 -21.79
N PHE A 275 8.00 -1.88 -20.50
CA PHE A 275 7.28 -0.66 -20.11
C PHE A 275 8.17 0.59 -20.13
N ALA A 276 9.45 0.48 -19.79
CA ALA A 276 10.37 1.64 -19.78
C ALA A 276 10.31 2.46 -21.09
N PRO A 277 10.33 1.86 -22.31
CA PRO A 277 10.16 2.62 -23.55
C PRO A 277 8.85 3.39 -23.64
N VAL A 278 7.76 2.88 -23.07
CA VAL A 278 6.44 3.53 -23.04
C VAL A 278 6.48 4.75 -22.13
N ALA A 279 7.05 4.60 -20.91
CA ALA A 279 7.25 5.70 -19.97
C ALA A 279 8.17 6.79 -20.54
N GLN A 280 9.26 6.40 -21.20
CA GLN A 280 10.18 7.32 -21.87
C GLN A 280 9.47 8.10 -22.99
N LYS A 281 8.62 7.46 -23.78
CA LYS A 281 7.82 8.11 -24.83
C LYS A 281 6.90 9.17 -24.25
N TYR A 282 6.20 8.85 -23.14
CA TYR A 282 5.35 9.81 -22.44
C TYR A 282 6.14 11.01 -21.93
N LEU A 283 7.26 10.79 -21.22
CA LEU A 283 8.04 11.92 -20.67
C LEU A 283 8.70 12.78 -21.75
N LYS A 284 9.12 12.21 -22.87
CA LYS A 284 9.57 12.99 -24.04
C LYS A 284 8.44 13.87 -24.59
N HIS A 285 7.20 13.38 -24.56
CA HIS A 285 6.05 14.18 -24.94
C HIS A 285 5.75 15.29 -23.92
N VAL A 286 5.78 14.99 -22.61
CA VAL A 286 5.63 16.01 -21.54
C VAL A 286 6.70 17.11 -21.70
N ALA A 287 7.95 16.74 -21.94
CA ALA A 287 9.03 17.69 -22.17
C ALA A 287 8.73 18.60 -23.37
N LYS A 288 8.27 18.04 -24.49
CA LYS A 288 7.91 18.78 -25.71
C LYS A 288 6.80 19.78 -25.44
N VAL A 289 5.70 19.36 -24.79
CA VAL A 289 4.54 20.24 -24.50
C VAL A 289 4.93 21.37 -23.55
N ASN A 290 5.76 21.09 -22.55
CA ASN A 290 6.25 22.09 -21.59
C ASN A 290 7.45 22.90 -22.10
N GLY A 291 7.90 22.72 -23.36
CA GLY A 291 8.99 23.47 -23.97
C GLY A 291 10.36 23.24 -23.33
N LEU A 292 10.57 22.08 -22.71
CA LEU A 292 11.84 21.68 -22.10
C LEU A 292 12.77 21.11 -23.18
N GLU A 293 13.99 21.64 -23.31
CA GLU A 293 15.01 21.08 -24.18
C GLU A 293 15.51 19.72 -23.66
N LYS A 294 15.51 19.55 -22.35
CA LYS A 294 15.97 18.37 -21.64
C LYS A 294 15.17 18.21 -20.36
N MET A 295 14.73 17.00 -20.06
CA MET A 295 14.08 16.66 -18.80
C MET A 295 15.14 16.18 -17.81
N THR A 296 15.20 16.79 -16.64
CA THR A 296 16.02 16.35 -15.51
C THR A 296 15.22 15.49 -14.55
N PHE A 297 15.87 14.85 -13.58
CA PHE A 297 15.14 14.11 -12.54
C PHE A 297 14.29 15.00 -11.63
N ALA A 298 14.56 16.31 -11.58
CA ALA A 298 13.69 17.27 -10.90
C ALA A 298 12.36 17.53 -11.65
N ASP A 299 12.28 17.18 -12.94
CA ASP A 299 11.14 17.49 -13.81
C ASP A 299 10.22 16.30 -14.09
N TRP A 300 10.64 15.05 -13.80
CA TRP A 300 9.94 13.86 -14.29
C TRP A 300 8.50 13.68 -13.79
N LYS A 301 8.12 14.40 -12.74
CA LYS A 301 6.74 14.45 -12.21
C LYS A 301 5.94 15.67 -12.68
N LEU A 302 6.47 16.42 -13.66
CA LEU A 302 5.77 17.57 -14.20
C LEU A 302 4.47 17.18 -14.90
N ASP A 303 3.39 17.88 -14.58
CA ASP A 303 2.09 17.66 -15.20
C ASP A 303 2.13 18.02 -16.70
N LEU A 304 1.38 17.26 -17.50
CA LEU A 304 1.22 17.56 -18.92
C LEU A 304 0.44 18.88 -19.14
N ASP A 305 -0.51 19.20 -18.27
CA ASP A 305 -1.36 20.40 -18.34
C ASP A 305 -1.67 20.92 -16.93
N SER A 306 -0.73 21.64 -16.33
CA SER A 306 -0.86 22.20 -14.98
C SER A 306 -1.97 23.27 -14.82
N GLU A 307 -2.45 23.84 -15.94
CA GLU A 307 -3.53 24.83 -15.92
C GLU A 307 -4.92 24.20 -15.76
N LEU A 308 -5.09 22.94 -16.16
CA LEU A 308 -6.35 22.23 -16.04
C LEU A 308 -6.43 21.49 -14.72
N ASN A 309 -6.87 22.15 -13.67
CA ASN A 309 -7.07 21.59 -12.34
C ASN A 309 -8.42 22.02 -11.78
N PRO A 310 -9.51 21.33 -12.14
CA PRO A 310 -10.85 21.70 -11.68
C PRO A 310 -10.98 21.54 -10.16
N GLU A 311 -11.60 22.54 -9.51
CA GLU A 311 -12.02 22.39 -8.13
C GLU A 311 -13.21 21.44 -8.04
N VAL A 312 -13.18 20.53 -7.07
CA VAL A 312 -14.22 19.53 -6.84
C VAL A 312 -14.70 19.64 -5.39
N SER A 313 -16.01 19.75 -5.19
CA SER A 313 -16.58 19.68 -3.84
C SER A 313 -16.69 18.22 -3.37
N ILE A 314 -16.81 18.01 -2.05
CA ILE A 314 -17.04 16.66 -1.48
C ILE A 314 -18.32 16.02 -2.07
N ASP A 315 -19.37 16.81 -2.26
CA ASP A 315 -20.63 16.33 -2.85
C ASP A 315 -20.44 15.90 -4.31
N ASP A 316 -19.74 16.70 -5.12
CA ASP A 316 -19.42 16.33 -6.51
C ASP A 316 -18.51 15.10 -6.58
N ALA A 317 -17.59 14.96 -5.63
CA ALA A 317 -16.72 13.78 -5.55
C ALA A 317 -17.52 12.50 -5.29
N TYR A 318 -18.45 12.52 -4.35
CA TYR A 318 -19.35 11.38 -4.14
C TYR A 318 -20.18 11.05 -5.39
N ASP A 319 -20.67 12.06 -6.10
CA ASP A 319 -21.40 11.87 -7.36
C ASP A 319 -20.50 11.24 -8.44
N LEU A 320 -19.25 11.66 -8.55
CA LEU A 320 -18.25 11.07 -9.46
C LEU A 320 -17.97 9.62 -9.10
N VAL A 321 -17.71 9.33 -7.83
CA VAL A 321 -17.45 7.98 -7.33
C VAL A 321 -18.64 7.07 -7.64
N MET A 322 -19.86 7.46 -7.27
CA MET A 322 -21.06 6.66 -7.50
C MET A 322 -21.25 6.31 -8.98
N LYS A 323 -21.08 7.28 -9.89
CA LYS A 323 -21.20 7.05 -11.33
C LYS A 323 -20.09 6.19 -11.90
N SER A 324 -18.91 6.29 -11.32
CA SER A 324 -17.74 5.50 -11.74
C SER A 324 -17.90 4.02 -11.41
N VAL A 325 -18.51 3.69 -10.28
CA VAL A 325 -18.69 2.29 -9.84
C VAL A 325 -20.01 1.63 -10.33
N GLU A 326 -20.89 2.37 -11.02
CA GLU A 326 -22.12 1.80 -11.60
C GLU A 326 -21.91 0.49 -12.39
N PRO A 327 -20.82 0.32 -13.16
CA PRO A 327 -20.57 -0.94 -13.88
C PRO A 327 -20.43 -2.18 -12.99
N LEU A 328 -20.13 -2.02 -11.70
CA LEU A 328 -20.03 -3.13 -10.73
C LEU A 328 -21.41 -3.61 -10.23
N GLY A 329 -22.49 -2.90 -10.57
CA GLY A 329 -23.84 -3.31 -10.26
C GLY A 329 -24.36 -2.83 -8.91
N GLN A 330 -25.63 -3.17 -8.65
CA GLN A 330 -26.40 -2.62 -7.54
C GLN A 330 -25.80 -2.97 -6.16
N GLU A 331 -25.27 -4.19 -6.00
CA GLU A 331 -24.70 -4.66 -4.72
C GLU A 331 -23.54 -3.76 -4.27
N TYR A 332 -22.60 -3.47 -5.17
CA TYR A 332 -21.46 -2.58 -4.88
C TYR A 332 -21.90 -1.12 -4.67
N CYS A 333 -22.78 -0.61 -5.53
CA CYS A 333 -23.25 0.77 -5.42
C CYS A 333 -24.02 1.04 -4.12
N GLN A 334 -24.76 0.07 -3.58
CA GLN A 334 -25.46 0.21 -2.31
C GLN A 334 -24.49 0.40 -1.15
N GLU A 335 -23.38 -0.34 -1.12
CA GLU A 335 -22.36 -0.16 -0.09
C GLU A 335 -21.67 1.20 -0.20
N VAL A 336 -21.31 1.62 -1.42
CA VAL A 336 -20.68 2.94 -1.64
C VAL A 336 -21.58 4.10 -1.24
N ALA A 337 -22.91 4.01 -1.43
CA ALA A 337 -23.83 5.06 -1.03
C ALA A 337 -23.84 5.33 0.49
N ARG A 338 -23.54 4.32 1.31
CA ARG A 338 -23.50 4.42 2.79
C ARG A 338 -22.39 5.33 3.31
N TYR A 339 -21.29 5.49 2.56
CA TYR A 339 -20.14 6.29 2.99
C TYR A 339 -20.52 7.74 3.32
N LYS A 340 -21.38 8.32 2.49
CA LYS A 340 -21.90 9.69 2.72
C LYS A 340 -22.97 9.72 3.80
N GLU A 341 -23.89 8.77 3.77
CA GLU A 341 -25.05 8.76 4.66
C GLU A 341 -24.67 8.47 6.12
N GLU A 342 -23.69 7.59 6.32
CA GLU A 342 -23.27 7.10 7.64
C GLU A 342 -21.93 7.71 8.12
N ARG A 343 -21.37 8.68 7.36
CA ARG A 343 -20.14 9.40 7.72
C ARG A 343 -18.94 8.48 7.98
N TRP A 344 -18.61 7.65 7.00
CA TRP A 344 -17.46 6.74 7.10
C TRP A 344 -16.12 7.38 6.73
N VAL A 345 -16.14 8.62 6.20
CA VAL A 345 -14.95 9.34 5.73
C VAL A 345 -14.65 10.56 6.58
N ASP A 346 -13.40 10.72 6.97
CA ASP A 346 -12.85 11.90 7.62
C ASP A 346 -12.12 12.76 6.60
N PHE A 347 -12.74 13.86 6.16
CA PHE A 347 -12.23 14.78 5.14
C PHE A 347 -11.41 15.93 5.68
N ALA A 348 -11.53 16.26 6.97
CA ALA A 348 -10.96 17.46 7.55
C ALA A 348 -9.45 17.55 7.34
N ALA A 349 -8.99 18.63 6.71
CA ALA A 349 -7.56 18.94 6.54
C ALA A 349 -7.06 19.81 7.71
N ASN A 350 -7.17 19.28 8.94
CA ASN A 350 -6.83 20.01 10.16
C ASN A 350 -5.36 19.91 10.55
N ALA A 351 -4.92 20.80 11.43
CA ALA A 351 -3.61 20.72 12.05
C ALA A 351 -3.50 19.44 12.92
N GLY A 352 -2.32 18.82 12.92
CA GLY A 352 -2.07 17.62 13.73
C GLY A 352 -2.55 16.29 13.12
N LYS A 353 -3.26 16.32 12.00
CA LYS A 353 -3.73 15.13 11.28
C LYS A 353 -2.61 14.43 10.54
N ASP A 354 -2.71 13.13 10.39
CA ASP A 354 -1.80 12.33 9.56
C ASP A 354 -1.84 12.76 8.09
N SER A 355 -0.75 12.52 7.39
CA SER A 355 -0.62 12.82 5.97
C SER A 355 -1.02 11.60 5.12
N GLY A 356 -1.67 11.85 3.98
CA GLY A 356 -2.12 10.80 3.07
C GLY A 356 -3.57 10.37 3.33
N GLY A 357 -3.90 9.17 2.85
CA GLY A 357 -5.18 8.50 3.04
C GLY A 357 -4.97 7.05 3.46
N TYR A 358 -5.95 6.46 4.09
CA TYR A 358 -6.04 5.03 4.35
C TYR A 358 -7.48 4.59 4.57
N ALA A 359 -7.75 3.30 4.35
CA ALA A 359 -8.95 2.62 4.77
C ALA A 359 -8.68 1.70 5.97
N ALA A 360 -9.46 1.82 7.03
CA ALA A 360 -9.41 0.97 8.22
C ALA A 360 -10.53 -0.08 8.16
N ASP A 361 -10.23 -1.30 8.61
CA ASP A 361 -11.10 -2.46 8.53
C ASP A 361 -11.40 -3.07 9.92
N PRO A 362 -12.33 -2.50 10.69
CA PRO A 362 -12.86 -3.19 11.87
C PRO A 362 -13.81 -4.29 11.42
N TYR A 363 -13.34 -5.52 11.41
CA TYR A 363 -14.03 -6.70 10.87
C TYR A 363 -15.53 -6.76 11.22
N ARG A 364 -16.37 -6.88 10.19
CA ARG A 364 -17.86 -6.92 10.29
C ARG A 364 -18.53 -5.72 10.95
N VAL A 365 -17.86 -4.56 11.02
CA VAL A 365 -18.54 -3.30 11.32
C VAL A 365 -18.81 -2.59 9.99
N HIS A 366 -18.00 -1.69 9.62
CA HIS A 366 -17.86 -1.11 8.28
C HIS A 366 -16.51 -0.42 8.20
N PRO A 367 -15.92 -0.26 7.02
CA PRO A 367 -14.67 0.44 6.87
C PRO A 367 -14.77 1.92 7.23
N TYR A 368 -13.65 2.49 7.61
CA TYR A 368 -13.47 3.93 7.80
C TYR A 368 -12.36 4.43 6.90
N VAL A 369 -12.55 5.59 6.30
CA VAL A 369 -11.55 6.22 5.42
C VAL A 369 -11.05 7.51 6.06
N LEU A 370 -9.73 7.66 6.17
CA LEU A 370 -9.10 8.93 6.50
C LEU A 370 -8.49 9.54 5.25
N MET A 371 -8.72 10.83 5.03
CA MET A 371 -8.03 11.62 4.01
C MET A 371 -8.03 13.10 4.39
N SER A 372 -7.24 13.91 3.69
CA SER A 372 -7.21 15.36 3.86
C SER A 372 -7.70 16.03 2.58
N TRP A 373 -8.93 16.56 2.60
CA TRP A 373 -9.58 17.13 1.42
C TRP A 373 -9.04 18.53 1.07
N THR A 374 -8.56 18.71 -0.15
CA THR A 374 -8.06 19.98 -0.68
C THR A 374 -8.90 20.54 -1.83
N GLY A 375 -9.89 19.80 -2.30
CA GLY A 375 -10.81 20.19 -3.37
C GLY A 375 -10.25 19.99 -4.77
N ARG A 376 -9.32 19.06 -4.96
CA ARG A 376 -8.67 18.74 -6.25
C ARG A 376 -9.14 17.39 -6.81
N MET A 377 -8.95 17.20 -8.11
CA MET A 377 -9.25 15.92 -8.75
C MET A 377 -8.41 14.76 -8.15
N SER A 378 -7.18 15.01 -7.74
CA SER A 378 -6.35 14.02 -7.03
C SER A 378 -6.98 13.51 -5.74
N ASP A 379 -7.75 14.36 -5.02
CA ASP A 379 -8.47 13.92 -3.81
C ASP A 379 -9.63 12.97 -4.17
N VAL A 380 -10.24 13.14 -5.36
CA VAL A 380 -11.26 12.20 -5.85
C VAL A 380 -10.64 10.85 -6.17
N TYR A 381 -9.44 10.83 -6.77
CA TYR A 381 -8.68 9.58 -6.98
C TYR A 381 -8.34 8.92 -5.65
N THR A 382 -7.88 9.68 -4.65
CA THR A 382 -7.64 9.14 -3.31
C THR A 382 -8.92 8.57 -2.69
N LEU A 383 -10.04 9.31 -2.76
CA LEU A 383 -11.31 8.85 -2.20
C LEU A 383 -11.78 7.53 -2.83
N ILE A 384 -11.75 7.43 -4.15
CA ILE A 384 -12.20 6.21 -4.85
C ILE A 384 -11.23 5.04 -4.67
N HIS A 385 -9.93 5.32 -4.46
CA HIS A 385 -8.91 4.36 -4.07
C HIS A 385 -9.26 3.72 -2.73
N GLU A 386 -9.45 4.53 -1.69
CA GLU A 386 -9.78 4.04 -0.34
C GLU A 386 -11.15 3.34 -0.30
N ILE A 387 -12.12 3.78 -1.11
CA ILE A 387 -13.38 3.06 -1.31
C ILE A 387 -13.15 1.70 -1.98
N GLY A 388 -12.14 1.56 -2.82
CA GLY A 388 -11.76 0.27 -3.41
C GLY A 388 -11.28 -0.75 -2.37
N HIS A 389 -10.36 -0.35 -1.47
CA HIS A 389 -9.97 -1.16 -0.32
C HIS A 389 -11.16 -1.51 0.55
N SER A 390 -11.97 -0.51 0.88
CA SER A 390 -13.16 -0.67 1.71
C SER A 390 -14.19 -1.60 1.08
N GLY A 391 -14.35 -1.55 -0.23
CA GLY A 391 -15.19 -2.50 -0.96
C GLY A 391 -14.69 -3.93 -0.79
N GLN A 392 -13.38 -4.16 -0.88
CA GLN A 392 -12.80 -5.47 -0.61
C GLN A 392 -13.09 -5.93 0.82
N PHE A 393 -12.90 -5.08 1.83
CA PHE A 393 -13.19 -5.40 3.24
C PHE A 393 -14.66 -5.81 3.43
N ILE A 394 -15.61 -4.99 2.97
CA ILE A 394 -17.04 -5.29 3.09
C ILE A 394 -17.39 -6.63 2.44
N PHE A 395 -16.90 -6.88 1.22
CA PHE A 395 -17.25 -8.10 0.51
C PHE A 395 -16.58 -9.33 1.10
N SER A 396 -15.32 -9.26 1.56
CA SER A 396 -14.66 -10.38 2.20
C SER A 396 -15.24 -10.68 3.58
N ASP A 397 -15.44 -9.68 4.43
CA ASP A 397 -15.96 -9.85 5.79
C ASP A 397 -17.35 -10.45 5.84
N ASN A 398 -18.18 -10.10 4.86
CA ASN A 398 -19.52 -10.65 4.75
C ASN A 398 -19.56 -12.12 4.26
N HIS A 399 -18.47 -12.59 3.60
CA HIS A 399 -18.44 -13.92 2.98
C HIS A 399 -17.39 -14.86 3.57
N GLN A 400 -16.42 -14.33 4.32
CA GLN A 400 -15.31 -15.09 4.89
C GLN A 400 -15.34 -15.07 6.42
N SER A 401 -14.66 -16.03 7.05
CA SER A 401 -14.29 -15.97 8.46
C SER A 401 -13.19 -14.93 8.67
N TYR A 402 -12.97 -14.49 9.90
CA TYR A 402 -11.85 -13.63 10.25
C TYR A 402 -10.51 -14.14 9.70
N PHE A 403 -10.29 -15.46 9.76
CA PHE A 403 -9.04 -16.10 9.32
C PHE A 403 -8.82 -16.07 7.80
N ASN A 404 -9.87 -15.84 7.05
CA ASN A 404 -9.83 -15.78 5.58
C ASN A 404 -10.17 -14.39 5.03
N ALA A 405 -10.48 -13.40 5.87
CA ALA A 405 -10.98 -12.10 5.40
C ALA A 405 -9.91 -11.31 4.62
N HIS A 406 -8.67 -11.32 5.11
CA HIS A 406 -7.59 -10.54 4.51
C HIS A 406 -6.96 -11.24 3.31
N MET A 407 -6.93 -10.55 2.18
CA MET A 407 -6.24 -11.04 0.97
C MET A 407 -4.73 -10.94 1.11
N SER A 408 -3.99 -11.66 0.23
CA SER A 408 -2.53 -11.59 0.20
C SER A 408 -2.04 -10.17 -0.12
N THR A 409 -0.98 -9.72 0.57
CA THR A 409 -0.30 -8.45 0.30
C THR A 409 0.23 -8.34 -1.13
N TYR A 410 0.43 -9.45 -1.83
CA TYR A 410 0.83 -9.46 -3.24
C TYR A 410 -0.08 -8.63 -4.14
N TYR A 411 -1.38 -8.56 -3.86
CA TYR A 411 -2.35 -7.84 -4.68
C TYR A 411 -3.35 -7.00 -3.88
N VAL A 412 -2.97 -6.62 -2.66
CA VAL A 412 -3.82 -5.79 -1.77
C VAL A 412 -4.25 -4.47 -2.43
N GLU A 413 -3.45 -3.95 -3.36
CA GLU A 413 -3.75 -2.74 -4.12
C GLU A 413 -4.63 -2.97 -5.37
N ALA A 414 -5.02 -4.21 -5.65
CA ALA A 414 -5.85 -4.46 -6.83
C ALA A 414 -7.26 -3.86 -6.73
N PRO A 415 -7.98 -3.93 -5.59
CA PRO A 415 -9.31 -3.33 -5.46
C PRO A 415 -9.30 -1.79 -5.53
N SER A 416 -8.32 -1.15 -4.91
CA SER A 416 -8.17 0.31 -4.89
C SER A 416 -7.88 0.87 -6.28
N THR A 417 -6.86 0.32 -6.94
CA THR A 417 -6.46 0.76 -8.29
C THR A 417 -7.48 0.38 -9.37
N PHE A 418 -8.25 -0.68 -9.18
CA PHE A 418 -9.38 -1.00 -10.05
C PHE A 418 -10.45 0.11 -10.03
N ASN A 419 -10.79 0.62 -8.86
CA ASN A 419 -11.73 1.72 -8.74
C ASN A 419 -11.20 3.02 -9.38
N GLU A 420 -9.91 3.30 -9.29
CA GLU A 420 -9.28 4.42 -10.00
C GLU A 420 -9.42 4.28 -11.53
N LEU A 421 -9.26 3.06 -12.06
CA LEU A 421 -9.49 2.80 -13.48
C LEU A 421 -10.93 3.05 -13.90
N LEU A 422 -11.91 2.72 -13.05
CA LEU A 422 -13.32 3.02 -13.30
C LEU A 422 -13.57 4.54 -13.32
N LEU A 423 -12.96 5.30 -12.41
CA LEU A 423 -13.07 6.76 -12.40
C LEU A 423 -12.48 7.36 -13.68
N SER A 424 -11.29 6.94 -14.06
CA SER A 424 -10.64 7.37 -15.30
C SER A 424 -11.49 7.08 -16.54
N ASP A 425 -12.04 5.88 -16.64
CA ASP A 425 -12.93 5.48 -17.75
C ASP A 425 -14.22 6.31 -17.78
N TYR A 426 -14.79 6.58 -16.60
CA TYR A 426 -15.97 7.43 -16.50
C TYR A 426 -15.66 8.85 -16.97
N LEU A 427 -14.60 9.48 -16.48
CA LEU A 427 -14.19 10.84 -16.86
C LEU A 427 -13.91 10.96 -18.35
N GLU A 428 -13.16 10.01 -18.94
CA GLU A 428 -12.85 10.00 -20.37
C GLU A 428 -14.14 9.96 -21.23
N ARG A 429 -15.13 9.16 -20.81
CA ARG A 429 -16.42 9.05 -21.53
C ARG A 429 -17.32 10.29 -21.36
N GLN A 430 -17.19 11.03 -20.24
CA GLN A 430 -18.00 12.23 -20.00
C GLN A 430 -17.46 13.47 -20.69
N PHE A 431 -16.19 13.51 -21.01
CA PHE A 431 -15.56 14.66 -21.62
C PHE A 431 -15.75 14.69 -23.14
N ASP A 432 -16.09 15.87 -23.69
CA ASP A 432 -16.36 16.05 -25.12
C ASP A 432 -15.18 16.61 -25.90
N ASN A 433 -14.27 17.36 -25.24
CA ASN A 433 -13.15 18.02 -25.90
C ASN A 433 -11.80 17.31 -25.69
N PRO A 434 -10.87 17.40 -26.66
CA PRO A 434 -9.59 16.72 -26.60
C PRO A 434 -8.73 17.04 -25.34
N ARG A 435 -8.75 18.32 -24.86
CA ARG A 435 -7.98 18.73 -23.68
C ARG A 435 -8.45 18.00 -22.42
N GLN A 436 -9.77 17.89 -22.22
CA GLN A 436 -10.33 17.20 -21.06
C GLN A 436 -10.12 15.67 -21.14
N LYS A 437 -10.25 15.08 -22.33
CA LYS A 437 -9.95 13.64 -22.53
C LYS A 437 -8.48 13.35 -22.25
N ARG A 438 -7.58 14.18 -22.77
CA ARG A 438 -6.15 14.11 -22.46
C ARG A 438 -5.88 14.21 -20.97
N PHE A 439 -6.56 15.11 -20.26
CA PHE A 439 -6.47 15.27 -18.80
C PHE A 439 -6.84 13.95 -18.08
N ALA A 440 -7.99 13.33 -18.42
CA ALA A 440 -8.40 12.07 -17.79
C ALA A 440 -7.38 10.94 -18.01
N LEU A 441 -6.84 10.83 -19.24
CA LEU A 441 -5.82 9.81 -19.55
C LEU A 441 -4.46 10.11 -18.91
N ALA A 442 -4.07 11.38 -18.81
CA ALA A 442 -2.84 11.76 -18.12
C ALA A 442 -2.93 11.42 -16.63
N HIS A 443 -4.05 11.73 -15.96
CA HIS A 443 -4.29 11.36 -14.56
C HIS A 443 -4.32 9.84 -14.35
N ARG A 444 -4.89 9.06 -15.30
CA ARG A 444 -4.76 7.60 -15.28
C ARG A 444 -3.31 7.15 -15.21
N LEU A 445 -2.42 7.78 -15.99
CA LEU A 445 -1.00 7.44 -15.96
C LEU A 445 -0.31 7.93 -14.68
N THR A 446 -0.48 9.20 -14.32
CA THR A 446 0.29 9.84 -13.25
C THR A 446 -0.16 9.42 -11.87
N ASP A 447 -1.47 9.35 -11.63
CA ASP A 447 -2.02 9.05 -10.31
C ASP A 447 -2.07 7.54 -10.05
N THR A 448 -2.52 6.73 -11.05
CA THR A 448 -2.67 5.29 -10.86
C THR A 448 -1.38 4.51 -11.16
N TYR A 449 -0.74 4.72 -12.34
CA TYR A 449 0.34 3.83 -12.78
C TYR A 449 1.75 4.31 -12.40
N PHE A 450 2.06 5.60 -12.49
CA PHE A 450 3.45 6.05 -12.31
C PHE A 450 3.98 5.79 -10.91
N HIS A 451 3.16 5.95 -9.88
CA HIS A 451 3.56 5.61 -8.54
C HIS A 451 3.90 4.12 -8.42
N ASN A 452 3.03 3.27 -8.91
CA ASN A 452 3.08 1.82 -8.76
C ASN A 452 4.07 1.13 -9.75
N PHE A 453 4.04 1.53 -11.02
CA PHE A 453 4.86 0.92 -12.09
C PHE A 453 6.22 1.59 -12.30
N ILE A 454 6.46 2.75 -11.70
CA ILE A 454 7.76 3.42 -11.80
C ILE A 454 8.37 3.55 -10.42
N THR A 455 7.81 4.36 -9.53
CA THR A 455 8.45 4.64 -8.23
C THR A 455 8.73 3.35 -7.48
N HIS A 456 7.70 2.58 -7.17
CA HIS A 456 7.84 1.35 -6.38
C HIS A 456 8.52 0.20 -7.14
N LEU A 457 8.35 0.15 -8.47
CA LEU A 457 9.06 -0.87 -9.22
C LEU A 457 10.57 -0.62 -9.31
N LEU A 458 11.01 0.63 -9.47
CA LEU A 458 12.43 0.95 -9.45
C LEU A 458 13.06 0.70 -8.07
N GLU A 459 12.28 0.87 -6.99
CA GLU A 459 12.64 0.42 -5.65
C GLU A 459 12.81 -1.10 -5.60
N ALA A 460 11.89 -1.87 -6.15
CA ALA A 460 11.98 -3.32 -6.22
C ALA A 460 13.18 -3.79 -7.06
N ALA A 461 13.44 -3.14 -8.19
CA ALA A 461 14.61 -3.43 -9.03
C ALA A 461 15.92 -3.13 -8.27
N PHE A 462 15.96 -2.03 -7.50
CA PHE A 462 17.06 -1.70 -6.61
C PHE A 462 17.21 -2.77 -5.50
N GLN A 463 16.12 -3.13 -4.80
CA GLN A 463 16.13 -4.17 -3.77
C GLN A 463 16.66 -5.50 -4.33
N ARG A 464 16.20 -5.93 -5.51
CA ARG A 464 16.68 -7.16 -6.14
C ARG A 464 18.21 -7.17 -6.30
N LYS A 465 18.79 -6.07 -6.79
CA LYS A 465 20.26 -5.95 -6.93
C LYS A 465 20.97 -5.97 -5.56
N VAL A 466 20.41 -5.34 -4.55
CA VAL A 466 20.95 -5.30 -3.19
C VAL A 466 20.91 -6.66 -2.52
N TYR A 467 19.77 -7.35 -2.56
CA TYR A 467 19.63 -8.69 -1.97
C TYR A 467 20.49 -9.73 -2.71
N THR A 468 20.57 -9.66 -4.04
CA THR A 468 21.47 -10.51 -4.82
C THR A 468 22.93 -10.31 -4.40
N LEU A 469 23.37 -9.06 -4.20
CA LEU A 469 24.72 -8.78 -3.72
C LEU A 469 25.00 -9.42 -2.35
N ILE A 470 24.03 -9.41 -1.44
CA ILE A 470 24.17 -10.02 -0.11
C ILE A 470 24.14 -11.57 -0.21
N GLU A 471 23.29 -12.15 -1.06
CA GLU A 471 23.27 -13.59 -1.33
C GLU A 471 24.63 -14.09 -1.83
N GLU A 472 25.32 -13.32 -2.66
CA GLU A 472 26.65 -13.63 -3.18
C GLU A 472 27.77 -13.38 -2.16
N GLY A 473 27.44 -13.07 -0.89
CA GLY A 473 28.41 -12.81 0.18
C GLY A 473 29.06 -11.43 0.13
N GLY A 474 28.49 -10.50 -0.66
CA GLY A 474 28.94 -9.12 -0.76
C GLY A 474 28.52 -8.25 0.43
N THR A 475 28.85 -6.98 0.33
CA THR A 475 28.46 -5.95 1.30
C THR A 475 28.35 -4.60 0.61
N PHE A 476 27.69 -3.65 1.26
CA PHE A 476 27.54 -2.30 0.72
C PHE A 476 27.66 -1.21 1.79
N GLY A 477 27.91 -0.01 1.33
CA GLY A 477 27.73 1.25 2.04
C GLY A 477 27.06 2.25 1.09
N ALA A 478 26.92 3.50 1.50
CA ALA A 478 26.19 4.52 0.77
C ALA A 478 26.62 4.65 -0.71
N SER A 479 27.94 4.70 -0.97
CA SER A 479 28.45 4.84 -2.36
C SER A 479 28.02 3.68 -3.27
N LYS A 480 27.94 2.45 -2.74
CA LYS A 480 27.49 1.29 -3.52
C LYS A 480 25.99 1.36 -3.79
N LEU A 481 25.18 1.76 -2.78
CA LEU A 481 23.75 1.95 -2.94
C LEU A 481 23.43 3.06 -3.96
N ASN A 482 24.13 4.21 -3.86
CA ASN A 482 24.01 5.29 -4.84
C ASN A 482 24.33 4.79 -6.26
N ALA A 483 25.38 3.99 -6.44
CA ALA A 483 25.74 3.43 -7.73
C ALA A 483 24.66 2.47 -8.28
N ILE A 484 24.10 1.60 -7.43
CA ILE A 484 23.02 0.68 -7.82
C ILE A 484 21.75 1.47 -8.20
N MET A 485 21.35 2.47 -7.40
CA MET A 485 20.18 3.29 -7.74
C MET A 485 20.38 4.07 -9.04
N LYS A 486 21.55 4.68 -9.22
CA LYS A 486 21.88 5.39 -10.48
C LYS A 486 21.81 4.45 -11.69
N GLU A 487 22.30 3.22 -11.55
CA GLU A 487 22.23 2.20 -12.60
C GLU A 487 20.76 1.87 -12.93
N VAL A 488 19.92 1.58 -11.94
CA VAL A 488 18.50 1.28 -12.11
C VAL A 488 17.75 2.43 -12.80
N LEU A 489 17.94 3.66 -12.31
CA LEU A 489 17.31 4.85 -12.89
C LEU A 489 17.77 5.08 -14.33
N THR A 490 19.07 4.93 -14.62
CA THR A 490 19.62 5.12 -15.97
C THR A 490 19.12 4.05 -16.94
N GLU A 491 19.02 2.80 -16.48
CA GLU A 491 18.51 1.68 -17.27
C GLU A 491 17.04 1.92 -17.67
N PHE A 492 16.21 2.37 -16.71
CA PHE A 492 14.79 2.62 -16.97
C PHE A 492 14.53 3.87 -17.82
N TRP A 493 15.18 4.99 -17.49
CA TRP A 493 14.88 6.28 -18.12
C TRP A 493 15.63 6.52 -19.45
N GLY A 494 16.71 5.79 -19.72
CA GLY A 494 17.50 5.93 -20.94
C GLY A 494 17.95 7.38 -21.17
N ASP A 495 17.58 7.92 -22.32
CA ASP A 495 17.84 9.32 -22.71
C ASP A 495 16.66 10.27 -22.44
N ALA A 496 15.55 9.77 -21.91
CA ALA A 496 14.36 10.58 -21.66
C ALA A 496 14.51 11.50 -20.43
N VAL A 497 15.26 11.07 -19.42
CA VAL A 497 15.51 11.84 -18.19
C VAL A 497 17.00 11.82 -17.85
N GLU A 498 17.58 12.97 -17.56
CA GLU A 498 18.96 13.06 -17.07
C GLU A 498 19.06 12.61 -15.63
N ILE A 499 19.87 11.57 -15.37
CA ILE A 499 20.09 10.99 -14.06
C ILE A 499 21.44 11.48 -13.52
N ASP A 500 21.41 12.37 -12.56
CA ASP A 500 22.57 12.92 -11.86
C ASP A 500 22.90 12.14 -10.56
N ASP A 501 23.86 12.64 -9.80
CA ASP A 501 24.24 12.04 -8.52
C ASP A 501 23.23 12.37 -7.38
N ASP A 502 22.39 13.37 -7.56
CA ASP A 502 21.33 13.71 -6.63
C ASP A 502 20.15 12.75 -6.77
N ALA A 503 19.78 12.39 -8.00
CA ALA A 503 18.77 11.35 -8.27
C ALA A 503 19.17 10.01 -7.64
N ALA A 504 20.45 9.69 -7.62
CA ALA A 504 20.96 8.45 -7.03
C ALA A 504 20.72 8.32 -5.51
N LEU A 505 20.41 9.40 -4.80
CA LEU A 505 20.11 9.40 -3.35
C LEU A 505 18.66 9.00 -3.05
N THR A 506 17.80 8.90 -4.05
CA THR A 506 16.36 8.66 -3.86
C THR A 506 16.03 7.30 -3.26
N TRP A 507 16.99 6.34 -3.22
CA TRP A 507 16.81 5.11 -2.44
C TRP A 507 16.57 5.38 -0.94
N MET A 508 16.93 6.55 -0.42
CA MET A 508 16.71 6.90 0.98
C MET A 508 15.28 7.40 1.28
N ARG A 509 14.42 7.52 0.28
CA ARG A 509 13.09 8.13 0.45
C ARG A 509 12.07 7.21 1.12
N GLN A 510 12.17 5.91 0.89
CA GLN A 510 11.09 4.98 1.14
C GLN A 510 11.35 4.06 2.34
N ALA A 511 10.35 3.94 3.20
CA ALA A 511 10.36 3.01 4.32
C ALA A 511 10.17 1.53 3.87
N HIS A 512 9.66 1.32 2.67
CA HIS A 512 9.36 -0.02 2.11
C HIS A 512 10.56 -0.97 2.08
N TYR A 513 11.78 -0.43 2.03
CA TYR A 513 13.00 -1.25 2.10
C TYR A 513 13.17 -2.03 3.41
N TYR A 514 12.40 -1.66 4.44
CA TYR A 514 12.37 -2.34 5.75
C TYR A 514 11.15 -3.26 5.93
N MET A 515 10.39 -3.49 4.86
CA MET A 515 9.17 -4.30 4.83
C MET A 515 9.34 -5.55 3.94
N GLY A 516 10.54 -6.12 3.90
CA GLY A 516 10.87 -7.22 2.99
C GLY A 516 10.76 -6.81 1.52
N LEU A 517 10.25 -7.70 0.69
CA LEU A 517 10.01 -7.43 -0.75
C LEU A 517 8.58 -6.90 -0.96
N TYR A 518 8.27 -5.74 -0.38
CA TYR A 518 6.94 -5.15 -0.47
C TYR A 518 6.75 -4.28 -1.73
N SER A 519 7.77 -3.51 -2.15
CA SER A 519 7.63 -2.48 -3.20
C SER A 519 7.10 -3.00 -4.54
N TYR A 520 7.39 -4.24 -4.95
CA TYR A 520 6.88 -4.78 -6.22
C TYR A 520 5.39 -5.11 -6.18
N THR A 521 4.79 -5.31 -4.99
CA THR A 521 3.38 -5.71 -4.83
C THR A 521 2.42 -4.65 -5.38
N TYR A 522 2.80 -3.38 -5.34
CA TYR A 522 2.05 -2.30 -5.95
C TYR A 522 1.83 -2.53 -7.45
N SER A 523 2.90 -2.84 -8.18
CA SER A 523 2.78 -3.13 -9.60
C SER A 523 2.08 -4.45 -9.87
N ALA A 524 2.24 -5.44 -9.00
CA ALA A 524 1.56 -6.73 -9.12
C ALA A 524 0.05 -6.60 -8.93
N GLY A 525 -0.39 -5.87 -7.90
CA GLY A 525 -1.81 -5.54 -7.69
C GLY A 525 -2.41 -4.80 -8.88
N LEU A 526 -1.67 -3.83 -9.43
CA LEU A 526 -2.11 -3.06 -10.58
C LEU A 526 -2.22 -3.88 -11.88
N VAL A 527 -1.44 -4.94 -12.05
CA VAL A 527 -1.63 -5.91 -13.14
C VAL A 527 -2.96 -6.64 -12.99
N ILE A 528 -3.31 -7.06 -11.78
CA ILE A 528 -4.59 -7.74 -11.52
C ILE A 528 -5.76 -6.79 -11.71
N SER A 529 -5.68 -5.54 -11.22
CA SER A 529 -6.75 -4.55 -11.43
C SER A 529 -6.94 -4.21 -12.91
N THR A 530 -5.85 -4.07 -13.67
CA THR A 530 -5.94 -3.83 -15.12
C THR A 530 -6.56 -5.01 -15.85
N ALA A 531 -6.17 -6.24 -15.50
CA ALA A 531 -6.78 -7.43 -16.07
C ALA A 531 -8.27 -7.52 -15.72
N GLY A 532 -8.66 -7.23 -14.49
CA GLY A 532 -10.06 -7.14 -14.05
C GLY A 532 -10.85 -6.07 -14.81
N TYR A 533 -10.25 -4.89 -14.98
CA TYR A 533 -10.86 -3.81 -15.76
C TYR A 533 -11.06 -4.20 -17.22
N LEU A 534 -10.07 -4.81 -17.85
CA LEU A 534 -10.18 -5.30 -19.24
C LEU A 534 -11.21 -6.44 -19.34
N HIS A 535 -11.29 -7.31 -18.33
CA HIS A 535 -12.32 -8.34 -18.24
C HIS A 535 -13.72 -7.73 -18.13
N LEU A 536 -13.92 -6.74 -17.25
CA LEU A 536 -15.17 -6.00 -17.10
C LEU A 536 -15.63 -5.34 -18.42
N LYS A 537 -14.69 -4.85 -19.23
CA LYS A 537 -15.01 -4.18 -20.50
C LYS A 537 -15.38 -5.16 -21.62
N ASN A 538 -14.90 -6.39 -21.59
CA ASN A 538 -14.95 -7.33 -22.69
C ASN A 538 -15.81 -8.57 -22.42
N ASP A 539 -16.23 -8.83 -21.19
CA ASP A 539 -17.03 -9.99 -20.79
C ASP A 539 -18.29 -9.57 -20.00
N GLU A 540 -19.44 -10.14 -20.34
CA GLU A 540 -20.70 -9.86 -19.65
C GLU A 540 -20.71 -10.28 -18.17
N ASN A 541 -19.84 -11.18 -17.76
CA ASN A 541 -19.66 -11.64 -16.39
C ASN A 541 -18.63 -10.83 -15.61
N GLY A 542 -17.91 -9.90 -16.24
CA GLY A 542 -16.76 -9.21 -15.67
C GLY A 542 -17.03 -8.58 -14.29
N ALA A 543 -18.19 -7.93 -14.12
CA ALA A 543 -18.59 -7.36 -12.83
C ALA A 543 -18.81 -8.45 -11.76
N ARG A 544 -19.52 -9.53 -12.11
CA ARG A 544 -19.75 -10.65 -11.20
C ARG A 544 -18.42 -11.28 -10.78
N ASP A 545 -17.55 -11.55 -11.72
CA ASP A 545 -16.28 -12.23 -11.47
C ASP A 545 -15.36 -11.34 -10.61
N TRP A 546 -15.38 -10.02 -10.81
CA TRP A 546 -14.67 -9.08 -9.94
C TRP A 546 -15.21 -9.12 -8.50
N LEU A 547 -16.52 -9.09 -8.31
CA LEU A 547 -17.13 -9.20 -6.98
C LEU A 547 -16.83 -10.55 -6.32
N GLU A 548 -16.79 -11.65 -7.07
CA GLU A 548 -16.37 -12.96 -6.54
C GLU A 548 -14.88 -12.98 -6.11
N LEU A 549 -14.01 -12.23 -6.81
CA LEU A 549 -12.63 -12.03 -6.36
C LEU A 549 -12.62 -11.30 -5.00
N LEU A 550 -13.36 -10.20 -4.85
CA LEU A 550 -13.44 -9.47 -3.59
C LEU A 550 -13.99 -10.35 -2.45
N LYS A 551 -15.07 -11.12 -2.71
CA LYS A 551 -15.68 -12.05 -1.75
C LYS A 551 -14.74 -13.17 -1.32
N SER A 552 -13.74 -13.51 -2.13
CA SER A 552 -12.80 -14.59 -1.80
C SER A 552 -11.85 -14.25 -0.65
N GLY A 553 -11.59 -12.97 -0.39
CA GLY A 553 -10.62 -12.54 0.62
C GLY A 553 -9.29 -13.28 0.47
N GLY A 554 -8.74 -13.78 1.57
CA GLY A 554 -7.55 -14.64 1.61
C GLY A 554 -7.82 -16.14 1.53
N SER A 555 -9.07 -16.57 1.29
CA SER A 555 -9.41 -18.00 1.21
C SER A 555 -8.70 -18.73 0.05
N LYS A 556 -8.25 -17.99 -0.95
CA LYS A 556 -7.52 -18.45 -2.14
C LYS A 556 -6.10 -17.86 -2.17
N THR A 557 -5.20 -18.57 -2.85
CA THR A 557 -3.87 -18.01 -3.19
C THR A 557 -4.00 -16.85 -4.19
N PRO A 558 -2.97 -15.98 -4.35
CA PRO A 558 -2.99 -14.91 -5.34
C PRO A 558 -3.30 -15.41 -6.77
N LEU A 559 -2.71 -16.52 -7.17
CA LEU A 559 -2.96 -17.12 -8.49
C LEU A 559 -4.41 -17.59 -8.64
N GLU A 560 -4.95 -18.30 -7.66
CA GLU A 560 -6.34 -18.77 -7.68
C GLU A 560 -7.34 -17.60 -7.70
N SER A 561 -7.05 -16.52 -6.95
CA SER A 561 -7.87 -15.31 -6.94
C SER A 561 -7.84 -14.59 -8.30
N ALA A 562 -6.66 -14.41 -8.88
CA ALA A 562 -6.51 -13.79 -10.20
C ALA A 562 -7.17 -14.61 -11.32
N MET A 563 -7.19 -15.94 -11.19
CA MET A 563 -7.89 -16.83 -12.14
C MET A 563 -9.41 -16.64 -12.16
N ILE A 564 -10.03 -16.09 -11.12
CA ILE A 564 -11.47 -15.78 -11.10
C ILE A 564 -11.82 -14.79 -12.23
N ILE A 565 -10.94 -13.83 -12.47
CA ILE A 565 -11.06 -12.83 -13.56
C ILE A 565 -10.31 -13.23 -14.83
N GLY A 566 -9.88 -14.49 -14.94
CA GLY A 566 -9.15 -15.01 -16.10
C GLY A 566 -7.71 -14.54 -16.23
N ALA A 567 -7.13 -13.97 -15.19
CA ALA A 567 -5.74 -13.48 -15.18
C ALA A 567 -4.79 -14.57 -14.66
N ASP A 568 -4.12 -15.28 -15.55
CA ASP A 568 -3.08 -16.25 -15.19
C ASP A 568 -1.75 -15.52 -14.91
N ILE A 569 -1.58 -15.04 -13.66
CA ILE A 569 -0.39 -14.33 -13.20
C ILE A 569 0.87 -15.20 -13.12
N SER A 570 0.78 -16.52 -13.34
CA SER A 570 1.95 -17.39 -13.50
C SER A 570 2.65 -17.21 -14.85
N THR A 571 2.00 -16.51 -15.79
CA THR A 571 2.48 -16.23 -17.15
C THR A 571 2.80 -14.74 -17.35
N ASP A 572 3.46 -14.42 -18.47
CA ASP A 572 3.76 -13.04 -18.86
C ASP A 572 2.52 -12.28 -19.34
N LYS A 573 1.45 -12.98 -19.72
CA LYS A 573 0.34 -12.40 -20.48
C LYS A 573 -0.36 -11.25 -19.76
N PRO A 574 -0.79 -11.34 -18.49
CA PRO A 574 -1.49 -10.24 -17.81
C PRO A 574 -0.63 -8.97 -17.74
N LEU A 575 0.66 -9.12 -17.47
CA LEU A 575 1.59 -7.98 -17.41
C LEU A 575 1.81 -7.35 -18.80
N ARG A 576 1.96 -8.14 -19.85
CA ARG A 576 2.09 -7.61 -21.23
C ARG A 576 0.82 -6.96 -21.73
N ASP A 577 -0.35 -7.51 -21.39
CA ASP A 577 -1.63 -6.86 -21.68
C ASP A 577 -1.74 -5.50 -20.98
N THR A 578 -1.28 -5.39 -19.73
CA THR A 578 -1.20 -4.12 -18.98
C THR A 578 -0.25 -3.14 -19.66
N ILE A 579 0.95 -3.57 -20.06
CA ILE A 579 1.92 -2.72 -20.77
C ILE A 579 1.35 -2.23 -22.11
N GLN A 580 0.64 -3.09 -22.85
CA GLN A 580 -0.02 -2.70 -24.10
C GLN A 580 -1.13 -1.67 -23.85
N PHE A 581 -1.95 -1.87 -22.84
CA PHE A 581 -2.98 -0.91 -22.42
C PHE A 581 -2.37 0.48 -22.12
N LEU A 582 -1.23 0.52 -21.43
CA LEU A 582 -0.51 1.75 -21.15
C LEU A 582 0.11 2.39 -22.39
N SER A 583 0.64 1.58 -23.30
CA SER A 583 1.14 2.06 -24.59
C SER A 583 0.05 2.73 -25.41
N ASP A 584 -1.13 2.11 -25.49
CA ASP A 584 -2.30 2.65 -26.18
C ASP A 584 -2.78 3.95 -25.53
N THR A 585 -2.76 4.03 -24.19
CA THR A 585 -3.10 5.24 -23.42
C THR A 585 -2.13 6.40 -23.75
N VAL A 586 -0.83 6.13 -23.80
CA VAL A 586 0.18 7.14 -24.16
C VAL A 586 -0.03 7.62 -25.60
N ASP A 587 -0.33 6.71 -26.53
CA ASP A 587 -0.60 7.05 -27.93
C ASP A 587 -1.83 7.95 -28.07
N GLN A 588 -2.89 7.69 -27.32
CA GLN A 588 -4.09 8.52 -27.29
C GLN A 588 -3.81 9.91 -26.70
N ILE A 589 -3.03 10.01 -25.62
CA ILE A 589 -2.60 11.30 -25.05
C ILE A 589 -1.87 12.15 -26.08
N ILE A 590 -0.92 11.55 -26.82
CA ILE A 590 -0.17 12.23 -27.86
C ILE A 590 -1.10 12.68 -29.00
N ALA A 591 -2.03 11.83 -29.43
CA ALA A 591 -2.99 12.18 -30.47
C ALA A 591 -3.88 13.38 -30.05
N TYR A 592 -4.36 13.42 -28.81
CA TYR A 592 -5.11 14.58 -28.30
C TYR A 592 -4.26 15.86 -28.22
N SER A 593 -2.97 15.76 -27.89
CA SER A 593 -2.07 16.91 -27.93
C SER A 593 -1.87 17.45 -29.37
N GLU A 594 -1.75 16.54 -30.36
CA GLU A 594 -1.66 16.92 -31.77
C GLU A 594 -2.95 17.61 -32.26
N GLU A 595 -4.14 17.16 -31.82
CA GLU A 595 -5.40 17.83 -32.10
C GLU A 595 -5.45 19.25 -31.50
N LEU A 596 -4.77 19.49 -30.39
CA LEU A 596 -4.65 20.80 -29.74
C LEU A 596 -3.54 21.67 -30.37
N GLY A 597 -2.72 21.12 -31.26
CA GLY A 597 -1.63 21.81 -31.94
C GLY A 597 -0.34 21.92 -31.11
N GLU A 598 -0.13 21.01 -30.17
CA GLU A 598 1.03 20.94 -29.26
C GLU A 598 2.09 19.91 -29.72
#